data_4bfa9e092c84bccabc35a80f4fa7184c
#
_entry.id   4bfa9e092c84bccabc35a80f4fa7184c
#
_cell.length_a   1.000
_cell.length_b   1.000
_cell.length_c   1.000
_cell.angle_alpha   90.00
_cell.angle_beta   90.00
_cell.angle_gamma   90.00
#
_symmetry.space_group_name_H-M   'P 1'
#
loop_
_entity.id
_entity.type
_entity.pdbx_description
1 polymer ?
#
loop_
_entity_poly.entity_id
_entity_poly.type
_entity_poly.pdbx_seq_one_letter_code
_entity_poly.pdbx_strand_id
1 'polypeptide(L)'
;TNHYYLSQYFSQQGLTYNAYINGLRIRHFIRLCEKAVAENRAITAQQLAFKSGYRSYSTFSAAFKQHTGKSVSAWMRDAGA
;
A
#
# COMPACT_ATOMS: atom_id res chain seq x y z
N THR A 1 -1.00 -19.52 -13.50
CA THR A 1 -2.05 -19.56 -12.50
C THR A 1 -3.11 -18.51 -12.80
N ASN A 2 -4.36 -18.89 -12.82
CA ASN A 2 -5.41 -17.93 -13.14
C ASN A 2 -6.05 -17.37 -11.88
N HIS A 3 -6.91 -16.38 -12.08
CA HIS A 3 -7.61 -15.71 -10.98
C HIS A 3 -8.45 -16.66 -10.14
N TYR A 4 -9.00 -17.67 -10.76
CA TYR A 4 -9.89 -18.60 -10.06
C TYR A 4 -9.15 -19.33 -8.95
N TYR A 5 -7.96 -19.84 -9.23
CA TYR A 5 -7.16 -20.53 -8.24
C TYR A 5 -6.73 -19.62 -7.11
N LEU A 6 -6.31 -18.43 -7.45
CA LEU A 6 -5.89 -17.46 -6.45
C LEU A 6 -7.05 -17.08 -5.54
N SER A 7 -8.23 -16.85 -6.12
CA SER A 7 -9.41 -16.51 -5.32
C SER A 7 -9.76 -17.61 -4.34
N GLN A 8 -9.74 -18.86 -4.79
CA GLN A 8 -10.04 -19.98 -3.92
C GLN A 8 -9.01 -20.13 -2.80
N TYR A 9 -7.75 -19.98 -3.14
CA TYR A 9 -6.68 -20.07 -2.15
C TYR A 9 -6.87 -19.03 -1.05
N PHE A 10 -7.09 -17.79 -1.43
CA PHE A 10 -7.21 -16.72 -0.45
C PHE A 10 -8.49 -16.82 0.36
N SER A 11 -9.57 -17.33 -0.22
CA SER A 11 -10.79 -17.58 0.53
C SER A 11 -10.56 -18.60 1.62
N GLN A 12 -9.83 -19.67 1.34
CA GLN A 12 -9.51 -20.69 2.31
C GLN A 12 -8.63 -20.16 3.43
N GLN A 13 -7.79 -19.19 3.13
CA GLN A 13 -6.91 -18.57 4.11
C GLN A 13 -7.59 -17.40 4.87
N GLY A 14 -8.86 -17.14 4.57
CA GLY A 14 -9.57 -16.01 5.17
C GLY A 14 -9.22 -14.67 4.56
N LEU A 15 -8.60 -14.68 3.39
CA LEU A 15 -8.22 -13.46 2.66
C LEU A 15 -9.01 -13.36 1.37
N THR A 16 -9.33 -12.14 0.95
CA THR A 16 -9.86 -11.89 -0.38
C THR A 16 -8.70 -11.57 -1.32
N TYR A 17 -8.92 -11.77 -2.63
CA TYR A 17 -7.94 -11.43 -3.64
C TYR A 17 -7.62 -9.93 -3.57
N ASN A 18 -8.65 -9.09 -3.42
CA ASN A 18 -8.44 -7.65 -3.33
C ASN A 18 -7.61 -7.25 -2.12
N ALA A 19 -7.85 -7.87 -0.98
CA ALA A 19 -7.07 -7.59 0.22
C ALA A 19 -5.60 -7.96 0.02
N TYR A 20 -5.35 -9.07 -0.64
CA TYR A 20 -3.98 -9.49 -0.95
C TYR A 20 -3.27 -8.49 -1.86
N ILE A 21 -3.94 -8.07 -2.94
CA ILE A 21 -3.36 -7.11 -3.88
C ILE A 21 -3.11 -5.77 -3.21
N ASN A 22 -4.07 -5.30 -2.39
CA ASN A 22 -3.87 -4.06 -1.65
C ASN A 22 -2.68 -4.17 -0.69
N GLY A 23 -2.51 -5.30 -0.04
CA GLY A 23 -1.36 -5.52 0.82
C GLY A 23 -0.04 -5.41 0.08
N LEU A 24 0.03 -5.97 -1.13
CA LEU A 24 1.23 -5.86 -1.96
C LEU A 24 1.49 -4.41 -2.36
N ARG A 25 0.45 -3.68 -2.74
CA ARG A 25 0.58 -2.28 -3.14
C ARG A 25 1.03 -1.41 -1.96
N ILE A 26 0.49 -1.65 -0.78
CA ILE A 26 0.89 -0.91 0.42
C ILE A 26 2.35 -1.18 0.77
N ARG A 27 2.80 -2.43 0.67
CA ARG A 27 4.20 -2.77 0.90
C ARG A 27 5.11 -2.07 -0.10
N HIS A 28 4.68 -2.01 -1.36
CA HIS A 28 5.44 -1.31 -2.39
C HIS A 28 5.54 0.18 -2.08
N PHE A 29 4.44 0.78 -1.64
CA PHE A 29 4.44 2.19 -1.22
C PHE A 29 5.45 2.43 -0.09
N ILE A 30 5.45 1.56 0.91
CA ILE A 30 6.35 1.70 2.05
C ILE A 30 7.82 1.62 1.60
N ARG A 31 8.13 0.68 0.70
CA ARG A 31 9.48 0.57 0.16
C ARG A 31 9.89 1.81 -0.60
N LEU A 32 8.97 2.37 -1.40
CA LEU A 32 9.26 3.61 -2.13
C LEU A 32 9.51 4.77 -1.19
N CYS A 33 8.76 4.86 -0.09
CA CYS A 33 8.97 5.87 0.93
C CYS A 33 10.34 5.74 1.57
N GLU A 34 10.71 4.52 1.96
CA GLU A 34 12.00 4.25 2.58
C GLU A 34 13.14 4.62 1.65
N LYS A 35 12.99 4.26 0.38
CA LYS A 35 14.00 4.59 -0.63
C LYS A 35 14.12 6.09 -0.82
N ALA A 36 13.00 6.81 -0.88
CA ALA A 36 13.01 8.25 -1.05
C ALA A 36 13.69 8.94 0.14
N VAL A 37 13.41 8.49 1.34
CA VAL A 37 14.06 9.03 2.54
C VAL A 37 15.55 8.77 2.51
N ALA A 38 15.97 7.55 2.16
CA ALA A 38 17.38 7.18 2.10
C ALA A 38 18.14 7.99 1.06
N GLU A 39 17.48 8.31 -0.06
CA GLU A 39 18.07 9.09 -1.15
C GLU A 39 17.86 10.59 -1.00
N ASN A 40 17.20 10.99 0.09
CA ASN A 40 16.92 12.41 0.37
C ASN A 40 16.09 13.06 -0.75
N ARG A 41 15.14 12.32 -1.31
CA ARG A 41 14.31 12.79 -2.42
C ARG A 41 13.01 13.38 -1.88
N ALA A 42 12.63 14.51 -2.45
CA ALA A 42 11.36 15.17 -2.11
C ALA A 42 10.25 14.63 -3.00
N ILE A 43 9.52 13.65 -2.49
CA ILE A 43 8.44 13.01 -3.23
C ILE A 43 7.19 13.03 -2.35
N THR A 44 6.04 13.34 -2.96
CA THR A 44 4.79 13.41 -2.20
C THR A 44 4.17 12.02 -2.04
N ALA A 45 3.36 11.87 -0.98
CA ALA A 45 2.62 10.63 -0.77
C ALA A 45 1.70 10.31 -1.95
N GLN A 46 1.12 11.34 -2.56
CA GLN A 46 0.25 11.15 -3.71
C GLN A 46 1.01 10.56 -4.90
N GLN A 47 2.21 11.05 -5.17
CA GLN A 47 3.03 10.51 -6.24
C GLN A 47 3.41 9.05 -5.99
N LEU A 48 3.77 8.73 -4.76
CA LEU A 48 4.13 7.37 -4.39
C LEU A 48 2.93 6.42 -4.47
N ALA A 49 1.75 6.91 -4.11
CA ALA A 49 0.53 6.11 -4.22
C ALA A 49 0.26 5.72 -5.67
N PHE A 50 0.41 6.67 -6.59
CA PHE A 50 0.23 6.36 -8.01
C PHE A 50 1.28 5.36 -8.50
N LYS A 51 2.52 5.50 -8.09
CA LYS A 51 3.58 4.56 -8.45
C LYS A 51 3.33 3.16 -7.88
N SER A 52 2.58 3.08 -6.78
CA SER A 52 2.23 1.81 -6.16
C SER A 52 1.04 1.12 -6.82
N GLY A 53 0.43 1.74 -7.82
CA GLY A 53 -0.66 1.13 -8.58
C GLY A 53 -2.04 1.64 -8.24
N TYR A 54 -2.16 2.69 -7.44
CA TYR A 54 -3.46 3.26 -7.09
C TYR A 54 -3.85 4.36 -8.07
N ARG A 55 -5.10 4.35 -8.50
CA ARG A 55 -5.63 5.38 -9.42
C ARG A 55 -6.11 6.61 -8.69
N SER A 56 -6.47 6.47 -7.42
CA SER A 56 -7.05 7.54 -6.64
C SER A 56 -6.38 7.56 -5.26
N TYR A 57 -6.07 8.75 -4.79
CA TYR A 57 -5.48 8.90 -3.47
C TYR A 57 -6.45 8.50 -2.36
N SER A 58 -7.75 8.78 -2.55
CA SER A 58 -8.77 8.36 -1.58
C SER A 58 -8.78 6.87 -1.36
N THR A 59 -8.74 6.11 -2.45
CA THR A 59 -8.72 4.65 -2.39
C THR A 59 -7.46 4.16 -1.69
N PHE A 60 -6.33 4.74 -2.04
CA PHE A 60 -5.06 4.41 -1.40
C PHE A 60 -5.10 4.70 0.10
N SER A 61 -5.59 5.88 0.48
CA SER A 61 -5.62 6.30 1.88
C SER A 61 -6.47 5.35 2.73
N ALA A 62 -7.63 4.94 2.22
CA ALA A 62 -8.49 4.00 2.91
C ALA A 62 -7.82 2.64 3.06
N ALA A 63 -7.21 2.15 1.99
CA ALA A 63 -6.51 0.86 2.02
C ALA A 63 -5.32 0.90 2.98
N PHE A 64 -4.58 2.00 2.97
CA PHE A 64 -3.43 2.15 3.86
C PHE A 64 -3.84 2.09 5.33
N LYS A 65 -4.88 2.83 5.70
CA LYS A 65 -5.37 2.82 7.07
C LYS A 65 -5.86 1.45 7.48
N GLN A 66 -6.52 0.75 6.57
CA GLN A 66 -7.02 -0.59 6.84
C GLN A 66 -5.88 -1.59 7.08
N HIS A 67 -4.80 -1.47 6.34
CA HIS A 67 -3.67 -2.40 6.44
C HIS A 67 -2.71 -2.08 7.56
N THR A 68 -2.49 -0.81 7.84
CA THR A 68 -1.48 -0.40 8.84
C THR A 68 -2.09 0.02 10.17
N GLY A 69 -3.40 0.33 10.19
CA GLY A 69 -4.06 0.85 11.37
C GLY A 69 -3.80 2.32 11.61
N LYS A 70 -3.05 2.99 10.74
CA LYS A 70 -2.73 4.41 10.87
C LYS A 70 -3.08 5.15 9.58
N SER A 71 -3.41 6.44 9.71
CA SER A 71 -3.55 7.28 8.52
C SER A 71 -2.19 7.46 7.87
N VAL A 72 -2.20 7.78 6.57
CA VAL A 72 -0.96 8.03 5.84
C VAL A 72 -0.17 9.15 6.50
N SER A 73 -0.84 10.24 6.87
CA SER A 73 -0.19 11.38 7.52
C SER A 73 0.49 11.00 8.82
N ALA A 74 -0.19 10.23 9.65
CA ALA A 74 0.37 9.80 10.93
C ALA A 74 1.57 8.88 10.72
N TRP A 75 1.46 7.96 9.77
CA TRP A 75 2.55 7.03 9.48
C TRP A 75 3.79 7.76 8.96
N MET A 76 3.59 8.72 8.05
CA MET A 76 4.71 9.46 7.48
C MET A 76 5.37 10.37 8.52
N ARG A 77 4.59 10.93 9.44
CA ARG A 77 5.13 11.73 10.53
C ARG A 77 6.04 10.88 11.41
N ASP A 78 5.58 9.67 11.75
CA ASP A 78 6.34 8.76 12.60
C ASP A 78 7.59 8.25 11.91
N ALA A 79 7.51 7.98 10.61
CA ALA A 79 8.63 7.41 9.86
C ALA A 79 9.64 8.46 9.41
N GLY A 80 9.16 9.66 9.12
CA GLY A 80 9.99 10.71 8.56
C GLY A 80 10.58 11.67 9.58
N ALA A 81 10.12 11.57 10.80
CA ALA A 81 10.64 12.42 11.87
C ALA A 81 11.97 11.89 12.41
#